data_5bb026fb48f846674296e29ec6dc233f
#
_entry.id   5bb026fb48f846674296e29ec6dc233f
#
_cell.length_a   1.000
_cell.length_b   1.000
_cell.length_c   1.000
_cell.angle_alpha   90.00
_cell.angle_beta   90.00
_cell.angle_gamma   90.00
#
_symmetry.space_group_name_H-M   'P 1'
#
loop_
_entity.id
_entity.type
_entity.pdbx_description
1 polymer ?
#
loop_
_entity_poly.entity_id
_entity_poly.type
_entity_poly.pdbx_seq_one_letter_code
_entity_poly.pdbx_strand_id
1 'polypeptide(L)'
;SEIKPRIHRAVFRCESCGVEIEVDQENERELKEPLKCPDGDGCGLPKAQTRFDLILISSRMVNNQWIEIQEQPEYVPSGAQPRRGMVLIEGDQVNKHLPGERITANVIPVVRSEVRNRKKTPMFDVIFHLISSEHESTPFTEIAIDEEDSARILEVSKRDDLMSLIQRSIAPSIFATGILGHVKRSLALQLFGGVSRRLNDKTRSRGDIHILLMGDPGVAKSQLLSFISALSPRGRFATGGGVSGAGLTAAAVRDAFGDGRFALEAGVLPLSDRGLAAIDEFDKISTDDRRMMHPAMEQQQVHVAKGGITATLHSRCAILAAANPEDGRFSKRGPNQSVMRSFNETGLPAPLASRFDIIWMIRDEVRIHDDERIARHILDNRTTGKSEALMENSIELGPSDPEDESFIVTTEDGEEHLTRNFLRKYIAFAKRTIHPQLDQEAKNAILKYYTEERQSFGREDQGASQY
;
A
#
# COMPACT_ATOMS: atom_id res chain seq x y z
N SER A 1 19.15 -2.68 4.13
CA SER A 1 20.22 -3.10 5.08
C SER A 1 20.26 -2.20 6.30
N GLU A 2 21.10 -2.54 7.29
CA GLU A 2 21.41 -1.67 8.42
C GLU A 2 22.14 -0.40 7.98
N ILE A 3 21.92 0.68 8.71
CA ILE A 3 22.66 1.94 8.54
C ILE A 3 24.06 1.76 9.14
N LYS A 4 25.08 2.00 8.34
CA LYS A 4 26.47 1.92 8.80
C LYS A 4 27.19 3.24 8.52
N PRO A 5 27.99 3.75 9.47
CA PRO A 5 28.86 4.88 9.18
C PRO A 5 29.98 4.45 8.22
N ARG A 6 30.21 5.25 7.19
CA ARG A 6 31.30 5.10 6.22
C ARG A 6 32.21 6.31 6.29
N ILE A 7 33.49 6.09 6.19
CA ILE A 7 34.45 7.18 6.06
C ILE A 7 34.38 7.70 4.62
N HIS A 8 33.98 8.95 4.46
CA HIS A 8 33.99 9.65 3.18
C HIS A 8 35.33 10.31 2.93
N ARG A 9 35.93 10.93 3.97
CA ARG A 9 37.27 11.51 3.92
C ARG A 9 38.05 11.02 5.14
N ALA A 10 39.12 10.29 4.89
CA ALA A 10 39.96 9.70 5.91
C ALA A 10 41.15 10.66 6.20
N VAL A 11 41.45 10.84 7.46
CA VAL A 11 42.65 11.55 7.90
C VAL A 11 43.68 10.56 8.41
N PHE A 12 44.84 10.53 7.80
CA PHE A 12 45.93 9.67 8.18
C PHE A 12 47.08 10.49 8.76
N ARG A 13 47.71 9.99 9.82
CA ARG A 13 48.93 10.59 10.39
C ARG A 13 50.13 9.75 9.98
N CYS A 14 51.12 10.42 9.43
CA CYS A 14 52.43 9.79 9.12
C CYS A 14 53.19 9.47 10.41
N GLU A 15 53.58 8.22 10.65
CA GLU A 15 54.38 7.83 11.82
C GLU A 15 55.75 8.54 11.89
N SER A 16 56.35 8.83 10.74
CA SER A 16 57.71 9.38 10.68
C SER A 16 57.80 10.89 10.97
N CYS A 17 56.80 11.68 10.57
CA CYS A 17 56.84 13.15 10.72
C CYS A 17 55.62 13.74 11.42
N GLY A 18 54.58 12.96 11.71
CA GLY A 18 53.37 13.39 12.41
C GLY A 18 52.39 14.23 11.58
N VAL A 19 52.68 14.48 10.28
CA VAL A 19 51.77 15.25 9.40
C VAL A 19 50.50 14.49 9.14
N GLU A 20 49.37 15.20 9.17
CA GLU A 20 48.07 14.67 8.85
C GLU A 20 47.75 14.85 7.36
N ILE A 21 47.25 13.78 6.73
CA ILE A 21 47.01 13.72 5.30
C ILE A 21 45.54 13.33 5.10
N GLU A 22 44.80 14.15 4.39
CA GLU A 22 43.41 13.85 4.02
C GLU A 22 43.36 13.05 2.71
N VAL A 23 42.60 11.96 2.69
CA VAL A 23 42.41 11.11 1.53
C VAL A 23 40.93 10.85 1.33
N ASP A 24 40.38 11.26 0.19
CA ASP A 24 39.00 10.95 -0.18
C ASP A 24 38.81 9.46 -0.47
N GLN A 25 37.78 8.86 0.11
CA GLN A 25 37.48 7.45 0.02
C GLN A 25 36.42 7.22 -1.06
N GLU A 26 36.84 6.98 -2.28
CA GLU A 26 35.96 6.72 -3.42
C GLU A 26 35.39 5.31 -3.39
N ASN A 27 36.14 4.34 -2.84
CA ASN A 27 35.74 2.96 -2.77
C ASN A 27 35.06 2.66 -1.42
N GLU A 28 33.96 1.92 -1.46
CA GLU A 28 33.17 1.62 -0.27
C GLU A 28 33.66 0.36 0.49
N ARG A 29 34.45 -0.49 -0.15
CA ARG A 29 34.93 -1.75 0.44
C ARG A 29 36.41 -1.72 0.85
N GLU A 30 37.18 -0.85 0.27
CA GLU A 30 38.62 -0.78 0.50
C GLU A 30 39.00 0.60 1.00
N LEU A 31 39.69 0.67 2.13
CA LEU A 31 40.23 1.89 2.65
C LEU A 31 41.46 2.27 1.82
N LYS A 32 41.44 3.43 1.15
CA LYS A 32 42.54 3.95 0.36
C LYS A 32 43.49 4.71 1.28
N GLU A 33 44.69 4.18 1.47
CA GLU A 33 45.72 4.83 2.24
C GLU A 33 46.57 5.74 1.34
N PRO A 34 47.25 6.78 1.92
CA PRO A 34 48.17 7.59 1.16
C PRO A 34 49.30 6.75 0.57
N LEU A 35 49.68 7.02 -0.67
CA LEU A 35 50.81 6.34 -1.32
C LEU A 35 52.16 6.94 -0.89
N LYS A 36 52.18 8.24 -0.51
CA LYS A 36 53.38 9.02 -0.16
C LYS A 36 52.99 10.12 0.82
N CYS A 37 53.91 10.46 1.74
CA CYS A 37 53.79 11.65 2.55
C CYS A 37 54.10 12.90 1.68
N PRO A 38 53.41 14.05 1.87
CA PRO A 38 53.71 15.28 1.10
C PRO A 38 55.17 15.72 1.20
N ASP A 39 55.72 16.22 0.10
CA ASP A 39 57.13 16.66 0.06
C ASP A 39 57.33 18.05 0.68
N GLY A 40 56.31 18.90 0.84
CA GLY A 40 56.42 20.26 1.37
C GLY A 40 56.22 20.36 2.88
N ASP A 41 55.10 19.79 3.34
CA ASP A 41 54.70 19.84 4.76
C ASP A 41 55.06 18.57 5.52
N GLY A 42 55.54 17.53 4.84
CA GLY A 42 55.85 16.21 5.39
C GLY A 42 57.26 15.71 5.07
N CYS A 43 57.50 14.42 5.37
CA CYS A 43 58.83 13.81 5.18
C CYS A 43 59.07 13.25 3.76
N GLY A 44 58.10 13.30 2.85
CA GLY A 44 58.26 12.81 1.47
C GLY A 44 58.43 11.29 1.33
N LEU A 45 58.31 10.52 2.40
CA LEU A 45 58.52 9.07 2.38
C LEU A 45 57.34 8.32 1.73
N PRO A 46 57.62 7.33 0.89
CA PRO A 46 56.57 6.48 0.33
C PRO A 46 56.00 5.47 1.36
N LYS A 47 54.82 4.91 1.13
CA LYS A 47 54.18 3.91 1.99
C LYS A 47 55.07 2.71 2.30
N ALA A 48 56.01 2.37 1.44
CA ALA A 48 56.97 1.29 1.69
C ALA A 48 57.97 1.56 2.81
N GLN A 49 58.18 2.84 3.18
CA GLN A 49 59.18 3.28 4.17
C GLN A 49 58.54 3.95 5.41
N THR A 50 57.26 4.21 5.40
CA THR A 50 56.53 4.78 6.55
C THR A 50 55.15 4.16 6.66
N ARG A 51 54.54 4.24 7.84
CA ARG A 51 53.17 3.85 8.07
C ARG A 51 52.27 5.06 8.22
N PHE A 52 51.00 4.86 7.89
CA PHE A 52 49.96 5.87 8.00
C PHE A 52 48.86 5.36 8.94
N ASP A 53 48.74 6.00 10.09
CA ASP A 53 47.73 5.65 11.08
C ASP A 53 46.44 6.42 10.82
N LEU A 54 45.33 5.71 10.74
CA LEU A 54 44.01 6.32 10.54
C LEU A 54 43.53 7.02 11.81
N ILE A 55 43.22 8.32 11.71
CA ILE A 55 42.64 9.11 12.79
C ILE A 55 41.12 9.20 12.61
N LEU A 56 40.41 8.35 13.30
CA LEU A 56 38.91 8.30 13.20
C LEU A 56 38.25 9.61 13.64
N ILE A 57 38.77 10.29 14.68
CA ILE A 57 38.18 11.51 15.25
C ILE A 57 38.23 12.68 14.26
N SER A 58 39.28 12.77 13.47
CA SER A 58 39.47 13.83 12.46
C SER A 58 38.87 13.43 11.10
N SER A 59 38.51 12.17 10.91
CA SER A 59 37.93 11.67 9.66
C SER A 59 36.46 12.01 9.56
N ARG A 60 36.00 12.38 8.35
CA ARG A 60 34.60 12.69 8.08
C ARG A 60 33.84 11.41 7.74
N MET A 61 32.83 11.09 8.56
CA MET A 61 31.97 9.95 8.34
C MET A 61 30.60 10.39 7.81
N VAL A 62 30.00 9.55 6.97
CA VAL A 62 28.66 9.71 6.43
C VAL A 62 27.91 8.40 6.66
N ASN A 63 26.65 8.49 7.09
CA ASN A 63 25.81 7.31 7.20
C ASN A 63 25.50 6.78 5.81
N ASN A 64 25.59 5.48 5.63
CA ASN A 64 25.19 4.80 4.41
C ASN A 64 24.20 3.68 4.67
N GLN A 65 23.42 3.37 3.65
CA GLN A 65 22.43 2.28 3.66
C GLN A 65 22.37 1.67 2.26
N TRP A 66 22.29 0.34 2.22
CA TRP A 66 22.04 -0.38 0.99
C TRP A 66 20.57 -0.72 0.87
N ILE A 67 19.97 -0.45 -0.28
CA ILE A 67 18.63 -0.91 -0.64
C ILE A 67 18.69 -1.68 -1.96
N GLU A 68 17.78 -2.61 -2.12
CA GLU A 68 17.51 -3.28 -3.39
C GLU A 68 16.28 -2.64 -4.02
N ILE A 69 16.38 -2.22 -5.27
CA ILE A 69 15.26 -1.75 -6.06
C ILE A 69 14.91 -2.80 -7.12
N GLN A 70 13.64 -2.90 -7.44
CA GLN A 70 13.12 -3.79 -8.47
C GLN A 70 12.30 -2.99 -9.48
N GLU A 71 12.48 -3.32 -10.75
CA GLU A 71 11.66 -2.78 -11.84
C GLU A 71 10.18 -3.10 -11.60
N GLN A 72 9.31 -2.15 -11.90
CA GLN A 72 7.87 -2.35 -11.70
C GLN A 72 7.35 -3.39 -12.68
N PRO A 73 6.55 -4.38 -12.22
CA PRO A 73 6.05 -5.45 -13.07
C PRO A 73 5.25 -4.96 -14.28
N GLU A 74 4.61 -3.79 -14.16
CA GLU A 74 3.79 -3.18 -15.21
C GLU A 74 4.61 -2.73 -16.45
N TYR A 75 5.90 -2.44 -16.26
CA TYR A 75 6.81 -2.04 -17.35
C TYR A 75 7.65 -3.21 -17.87
N VAL A 76 7.49 -4.40 -17.31
CA VAL A 76 8.25 -5.57 -17.73
C VAL A 76 7.50 -6.27 -18.87
N PRO A 77 8.15 -6.54 -20.03
CA PRO A 77 7.52 -7.27 -21.11
C PRO A 77 7.00 -8.64 -20.66
N SER A 78 5.87 -9.07 -21.21
CA SER A 78 5.25 -10.35 -20.87
C SER A 78 6.25 -11.51 -20.98
N GLY A 79 6.45 -12.26 -19.90
CA GLY A 79 7.37 -13.39 -19.82
C GLY A 79 8.80 -13.05 -19.40
N ALA A 80 9.17 -11.78 -19.23
CA ALA A 80 10.46 -11.39 -18.68
C ALA A 80 10.40 -11.29 -17.14
N GLN A 81 11.55 -11.48 -16.49
CA GLN A 81 11.66 -11.27 -15.03
C GLN A 81 12.03 -9.80 -14.75
N PRO A 82 11.42 -9.17 -13.74
CA PRO A 82 11.79 -7.82 -13.31
C PRO A 82 13.27 -7.73 -12.95
N ARG A 83 13.95 -6.72 -13.45
CA ARG A 83 15.35 -6.49 -13.10
C ARG A 83 15.46 -5.97 -11.68
N ARG A 84 16.52 -6.37 -10.99
CA ARG A 84 16.85 -5.90 -9.66
C ARG A 84 18.16 -5.14 -9.69
N GLY A 85 18.26 -4.09 -8.90
CA GLY A 85 19.46 -3.27 -8.80
C GLY A 85 19.78 -2.90 -7.36
N MET A 86 21.08 -2.88 -7.04
CA MET A 86 21.56 -2.43 -5.74
C MET A 86 21.79 -0.93 -5.76
N VAL A 87 21.25 -0.25 -4.77
CA VAL A 87 21.38 1.20 -4.60
C VAL A 87 22.08 1.50 -3.29
N LEU A 88 23.13 2.27 -3.36
CA LEU A 88 23.78 2.88 -2.20
C LEU A 88 23.15 4.24 -1.92
N ILE A 89 22.73 4.42 -0.69
CA ILE A 89 22.16 5.67 -0.18
C ILE A 89 23.12 6.24 0.85
N GLU A 90 23.41 7.53 0.76
CA GLU A 90 24.30 8.23 1.69
C GLU A 90 23.66 9.50 2.25
N GLY A 91 24.10 9.91 3.44
CA GLY A 91 23.75 11.19 4.08
C GLY A 91 22.27 11.30 4.43
N ASP A 92 21.65 12.37 3.95
CA ASP A 92 20.30 12.77 4.32
C ASP A 92 19.21 11.88 3.72
N GLN A 93 19.53 11.07 2.74
CA GLN A 93 18.59 10.15 2.10
C GLN A 93 18.44 8.82 2.86
N VAL A 94 19.33 8.54 3.81
CA VAL A 94 19.31 7.34 4.62
C VAL A 94 18.03 7.27 5.47
N ASN A 95 17.40 6.07 5.53
CA ASN A 95 16.18 5.79 6.30
C ASN A 95 14.91 6.54 5.85
N LYS A 96 14.91 7.12 4.64
CA LYS A 96 13.71 7.76 4.09
C LYS A 96 12.78 6.79 3.37
N HIS A 97 13.32 5.65 2.93
CA HIS A 97 12.59 4.67 2.12
C HIS A 97 12.16 3.47 2.95
N LEU A 98 10.90 3.10 2.83
CA LEU A 98 10.35 1.89 3.43
C LEU A 98 10.34 0.75 2.39
N PRO A 99 10.52 -0.51 2.83
CA PRO A 99 10.41 -1.64 1.93
C PRO A 99 9.06 -1.67 1.19
N GLY A 100 9.12 -1.84 -0.14
CA GLY A 100 7.95 -1.90 -1.01
C GLY A 100 7.33 -0.57 -1.42
N GLU A 101 7.94 0.55 -1.08
CA GLU A 101 7.55 1.84 -1.64
C GLU A 101 7.95 1.94 -3.11
N ARG A 102 7.12 2.62 -3.90
CA ARG A 102 7.45 3.00 -5.28
C ARG A 102 8.17 4.33 -5.25
N ILE A 103 9.34 4.36 -5.86
CA ILE A 103 10.17 5.57 -5.92
C ILE A 103 10.62 5.82 -7.35
N THR A 104 10.71 7.08 -7.72
CA THR A 104 11.47 7.53 -8.88
C THR A 104 12.82 8.03 -8.36
N ALA A 105 13.92 7.41 -8.82
CA ALA A 105 15.25 7.65 -8.30
C ALA A 105 16.18 8.17 -9.38
N ASN A 106 16.88 9.29 -9.10
CA ASN A 106 18.00 9.76 -9.90
C ASN A 106 19.26 9.10 -9.35
N VAL A 107 19.93 8.30 -10.17
CA VAL A 107 21.07 7.48 -9.75
C VAL A 107 22.27 7.62 -10.69
N ILE A 108 23.47 7.46 -10.14
CA ILE A 108 24.70 7.32 -10.92
C ILE A 108 25.05 5.83 -10.96
N PRO A 109 25.12 5.19 -12.14
CA PRO A 109 25.59 3.82 -12.25
C PRO A 109 27.10 3.75 -12.07
N VAL A 110 27.55 2.85 -11.17
CA VAL A 110 28.98 2.56 -10.94
C VAL A 110 29.22 1.09 -11.24
N VAL A 111 30.21 0.84 -12.10
CA VAL A 111 30.57 -0.51 -12.51
C VAL A 111 31.67 -1.05 -11.61
N ARG A 112 31.47 -2.23 -11.05
CA ARG A 112 32.44 -2.93 -10.21
C ARG A 112 32.86 -4.26 -10.80
N SER A 113 34.15 -4.58 -10.71
CA SER A 113 34.60 -5.93 -11.01
C SER A 113 34.23 -6.89 -9.90
N GLU A 114 33.58 -8.00 -10.25
CA GLU A 114 33.35 -9.10 -9.31
C GLU A 114 34.68 -9.73 -8.89
N VAL A 115 34.89 -9.88 -7.57
CA VAL A 115 36.07 -10.55 -7.02
C VAL A 115 35.65 -11.90 -6.47
N ARG A 116 36.07 -12.99 -7.12
CA ARG A 116 35.83 -14.35 -6.66
C ARG A 116 37.14 -15.01 -6.27
N ASN A 117 37.23 -15.53 -5.05
CA ASN A 117 38.46 -16.17 -4.51
C ASN A 117 39.69 -15.24 -4.60
N ARG A 118 39.57 -13.95 -4.26
CA ARG A 118 40.61 -12.92 -4.35
C ARG A 118 41.16 -12.65 -5.77
N LYS A 119 40.50 -13.15 -6.81
CA LYS A 119 40.83 -12.87 -8.21
C LYS A 119 39.71 -12.03 -8.85
N LYS A 120 40.08 -11.02 -9.60
CA LYS A 120 39.13 -10.24 -10.41
C LYS A 120 38.61 -11.12 -11.53
N THR A 121 37.27 -11.19 -11.67
CA THR A 121 36.61 -11.86 -12.79
C THR A 121 36.36 -10.87 -13.92
N PRO A 122 36.17 -11.35 -15.19
CA PRO A 122 35.77 -10.46 -16.27
C PRO A 122 34.29 -10.03 -16.19
N MET A 123 33.56 -10.44 -15.14
CA MET A 123 32.18 -10.02 -14.88
C MET A 123 32.16 -8.77 -14.03
N PHE A 124 31.18 -7.91 -14.31
CA PHE A 124 31.01 -6.64 -13.61
C PHE A 124 29.58 -6.55 -13.06
N ASP A 125 29.48 -6.12 -11.82
CA ASP A 125 28.22 -5.74 -11.20
C ASP A 125 27.98 -4.25 -11.38
N VAL A 126 26.74 -3.87 -11.66
CA VAL A 126 26.31 -2.47 -11.71
C VAL A 126 25.65 -2.14 -10.37
N ILE A 127 26.17 -1.11 -9.72
CA ILE A 127 25.65 -0.55 -8.49
C ILE A 127 25.21 0.88 -8.78
N PHE A 128 24.13 1.30 -8.17
CA PHE A 128 23.60 2.64 -8.34
C PHE A 128 23.85 3.46 -7.08
N HIS A 129 24.40 4.66 -7.23
CA HIS A 129 24.48 5.65 -6.16
C HIS A 129 23.29 6.59 -6.26
N LEU A 130 22.50 6.70 -5.19
CA LEU A 130 21.33 7.56 -5.13
C LEU A 130 21.76 9.03 -4.97
N ILE A 131 21.28 9.89 -5.87
CA ILE A 131 21.42 11.35 -5.74
C ILE A 131 20.18 11.94 -5.09
N SER A 132 19.02 11.62 -5.64
CA SER A 132 17.72 12.07 -5.17
C SER A 132 16.65 11.04 -5.47
N SER A 133 15.60 11.09 -4.71
CA SER A 133 14.44 10.21 -4.91
C SER A 133 13.15 10.95 -4.60
N GLU A 134 12.11 10.59 -5.34
CA GLU A 134 10.75 11.03 -5.14
C GLU A 134 9.87 9.82 -4.91
N HIS A 135 8.91 9.94 -3.99
CA HIS A 135 7.93 8.89 -3.74
C HIS A 135 6.78 9.00 -4.74
N GLU A 136 6.52 7.92 -5.47
CA GLU A 136 5.45 7.87 -6.47
C GLU A 136 4.05 7.80 -5.81
N SER A 137 3.97 7.19 -4.63
CA SER A 137 2.73 7.08 -3.87
C SER A 137 2.71 8.02 -2.67
N THR A 138 2.08 9.17 -2.84
CA THR A 138 1.81 10.10 -1.75
C THR A 138 0.58 9.65 -0.96
N PRO A 139 0.60 9.63 0.39
CA PRO A 139 -0.63 9.38 1.18
C PRO A 139 -1.67 10.48 0.92
N PHE A 140 -2.94 10.22 1.22
CA PHE A 140 -4.00 11.23 1.06
C PHE A 140 -3.67 12.59 1.69
N THR A 141 -2.84 12.59 2.74
CA THR A 141 -2.41 13.83 3.43
C THR A 141 -1.41 14.66 2.63
N GLU A 142 -0.78 14.13 1.59
CA GLU A 142 0.29 14.77 0.82
C GLU A 142 -0.10 15.06 -0.64
N ILE A 143 -1.30 14.66 -1.07
CA ILE A 143 -1.80 14.96 -2.43
C ILE A 143 -1.85 16.49 -2.60
N ALA A 144 -1.23 17.00 -3.64
CA ALA A 144 -1.31 18.43 -3.97
C ALA A 144 -2.75 18.80 -4.34
N ILE A 145 -3.26 19.83 -3.71
CA ILE A 145 -4.61 20.38 -3.94
C ILE A 145 -4.43 21.89 -4.10
N ASP A 146 -4.69 22.37 -5.29
CA ASP A 146 -4.58 23.77 -5.62
C ASP A 146 -5.79 24.57 -5.11
N GLU A 147 -5.70 25.91 -5.13
CA GLU A 147 -6.82 26.78 -4.72
C GLU A 147 -8.07 26.59 -5.61
N GLU A 148 -7.85 26.33 -6.89
CA GLU A 148 -8.92 26.05 -7.86
C GLU A 148 -9.60 24.71 -7.55
N ASP A 149 -8.83 23.66 -7.28
CA ASP A 149 -9.36 22.37 -6.82
C ASP A 149 -10.20 22.53 -5.55
N SER A 150 -9.69 23.30 -4.59
CA SER A 150 -10.40 23.56 -3.33
C SER A 150 -11.74 24.27 -3.56
N ALA A 151 -11.77 25.25 -4.45
CA ALA A 151 -13.01 25.96 -4.80
C ALA A 151 -14.04 25.01 -5.45
N ARG A 152 -13.59 24.19 -6.41
CA ARG A 152 -14.42 23.18 -7.07
C ARG A 152 -14.94 22.11 -6.10
N ILE A 153 -14.11 21.64 -5.17
CA ILE A 153 -14.50 20.69 -4.12
C ILE A 153 -15.60 21.28 -3.24
N LEU A 154 -15.47 22.53 -2.83
CA LEU A 154 -16.48 23.23 -2.03
C LEU A 154 -17.79 23.47 -2.80
N GLU A 155 -17.73 23.70 -4.11
CA GLU A 155 -18.91 23.80 -4.97
C GLU A 155 -19.65 22.45 -5.03
N VAL A 156 -18.94 21.37 -5.36
CA VAL A 156 -19.50 20.01 -5.41
C VAL A 156 -20.06 19.58 -4.05
N SER A 157 -19.43 19.97 -2.94
CA SER A 157 -19.89 19.61 -1.60
C SER A 157 -21.25 20.19 -1.20
N LYS A 158 -21.72 21.26 -1.88
CA LYS A 158 -23.00 21.89 -1.63
C LYS A 158 -24.17 21.24 -2.40
N ARG A 159 -23.89 20.28 -3.26
CA ARG A 159 -24.92 19.59 -4.06
C ARG A 159 -25.78 18.69 -3.16
N ASP A 160 -27.09 18.75 -3.35
CA ASP A 160 -28.05 17.91 -2.64
C ASP A 160 -27.92 16.42 -3.00
N ASP A 161 -27.46 16.12 -4.23
CA ASP A 161 -27.27 14.77 -4.74
C ASP A 161 -25.85 14.21 -4.53
N LEU A 162 -25.02 14.86 -3.72
CA LEU A 162 -23.59 14.54 -3.50
C LEU A 162 -23.34 13.05 -3.24
N MET A 163 -24.12 12.42 -2.35
CA MET A 163 -23.94 11.00 -2.04
C MET A 163 -24.25 10.10 -3.23
N SER A 164 -25.22 10.46 -4.04
CA SER A 164 -25.55 9.73 -5.28
C SER A 164 -24.48 9.93 -6.34
N LEU A 165 -23.93 11.13 -6.44
CA LEU A 165 -22.83 11.46 -7.35
C LEU A 165 -21.56 10.66 -6.99
N ILE A 166 -21.16 10.65 -5.71
CA ILE A 166 -20.00 9.85 -5.24
C ILE A 166 -20.24 8.36 -5.48
N GLN A 167 -21.44 7.85 -5.20
CA GLN A 167 -21.80 6.45 -5.42
C GLN A 167 -21.68 6.07 -6.90
N ARG A 168 -22.14 6.90 -7.84
CA ARG A 168 -21.99 6.69 -9.28
C ARG A 168 -20.53 6.77 -9.73
N SER A 169 -19.74 7.63 -9.08
CA SER A 169 -18.31 7.80 -9.39
C SER A 169 -17.43 6.60 -8.95
N ILE A 170 -17.91 5.73 -8.06
CA ILE A 170 -17.22 4.50 -7.70
C ILE A 170 -17.48 3.44 -8.74
N ALA A 171 -16.43 3.01 -9.46
CA ALA A 171 -16.49 2.03 -10.53
C ALA A 171 -17.67 2.28 -11.50
N PRO A 172 -17.66 3.37 -12.29
CA PRO A 172 -18.78 3.74 -13.16
C PRO A 172 -19.17 2.65 -14.14
N SER A 173 -18.22 1.80 -14.54
CA SER A 173 -18.44 0.64 -15.43
C SER A 173 -19.34 -0.45 -14.84
N ILE A 174 -19.56 -0.44 -13.51
CA ILE A 174 -20.41 -1.43 -12.82
C ILE A 174 -21.76 -0.77 -12.53
N PHE A 175 -22.82 -1.31 -13.09
CA PHE A 175 -24.17 -0.80 -12.85
C PHE A 175 -24.62 -1.03 -11.40
N ALA A 176 -25.08 0.01 -10.73
CA ALA A 176 -25.41 -0.02 -9.30
C ALA A 176 -26.92 -0.27 -9.11
N THR A 177 -27.36 -1.51 -9.21
CA THR A 177 -28.73 -1.90 -8.86
C THR A 177 -28.83 -2.45 -7.45
N GLY A 178 -29.92 -2.16 -6.76
CA GLY A 178 -30.27 -2.76 -5.49
C GLY A 178 -29.12 -2.76 -4.47
N ILE A 179 -28.67 -3.95 -4.09
CA ILE A 179 -27.64 -4.13 -3.07
C ILE A 179 -26.27 -3.55 -3.48
N LEU A 180 -25.91 -3.59 -4.79
CA LEU A 180 -24.66 -3.04 -5.29
C LEU A 180 -24.57 -1.53 -5.11
N GLY A 181 -25.69 -0.81 -5.16
CA GLY A 181 -25.74 0.61 -4.83
C GLY A 181 -25.31 0.88 -3.39
N HIS A 182 -25.81 0.10 -2.44
CA HIS A 182 -25.42 0.20 -1.04
C HIS A 182 -23.96 -0.22 -0.80
N VAL A 183 -23.48 -1.25 -1.52
CA VAL A 183 -22.06 -1.65 -1.49
C VAL A 183 -21.17 -0.49 -1.94
N LYS A 184 -21.43 0.15 -3.09
CA LYS A 184 -20.67 1.30 -3.56
C LYS A 184 -20.68 2.45 -2.55
N ARG A 185 -21.83 2.72 -1.91
CA ARG A 185 -21.92 3.72 -0.85
C ARG A 185 -21.03 3.37 0.35
N SER A 186 -20.99 2.09 0.76
CA SER A 186 -20.12 1.62 1.83
C SER A 186 -18.64 1.76 1.47
N LEU A 187 -18.29 1.46 0.22
CA LEU A 187 -16.92 1.64 -0.29
C LEU A 187 -16.50 3.12 -0.30
N ALA A 188 -17.43 4.03 -0.63
CA ALA A 188 -17.19 5.46 -0.47
C ALA A 188 -16.87 5.81 0.98
N LEU A 189 -17.71 5.37 1.93
CA LEU A 189 -17.49 5.60 3.36
C LEU A 189 -16.16 5.00 3.85
N GLN A 190 -15.75 3.84 3.34
CA GLN A 190 -14.44 3.24 3.63
C GLN A 190 -13.28 4.12 3.18
N LEU A 191 -13.38 4.73 2.00
CA LEU A 191 -12.35 5.62 1.47
C LEU A 191 -12.21 6.90 2.31
N PHE A 192 -13.33 7.49 2.77
CA PHE A 192 -13.30 8.61 3.69
C PHE A 192 -12.78 8.20 5.08
N GLY A 193 -13.16 7.01 5.53
CA GLY A 193 -12.81 6.50 6.85
C GLY A 193 -13.44 7.27 7.99
N GLY A 194 -13.13 6.89 9.21
CA GLY A 194 -13.49 7.56 10.44
C GLY A 194 -12.31 8.28 11.09
N VAL A 195 -12.57 9.00 12.17
CA VAL A 195 -11.55 9.72 12.94
C VAL A 195 -10.91 8.76 13.95
N SER A 196 -9.61 8.49 13.80
CA SER A 196 -8.88 7.73 14.81
C SER A 196 -8.71 8.58 16.07
N ARG A 197 -8.95 7.99 17.25
CA ARG A 197 -8.87 8.69 18.53
C ARG A 197 -7.91 8.00 19.47
N ARG A 198 -7.19 8.80 20.26
CA ARG A 198 -6.39 8.30 21.36
C ARG A 198 -7.18 8.53 22.65
N LEU A 199 -7.49 7.46 23.34
CA LEU A 199 -8.22 7.50 24.60
C LEU A 199 -7.30 7.96 25.76
N ASN A 200 -7.88 8.31 26.90
CA ASN A 200 -7.14 8.80 28.07
C ASN A 200 -6.16 7.76 28.65
N ASP A 201 -6.45 6.47 28.46
CA ASP A 201 -5.61 5.33 28.84
C ASP A 201 -4.48 5.05 27.83
N LYS A 202 -4.27 5.95 26.85
CA LYS A 202 -3.33 5.83 25.71
C LYS A 202 -3.70 4.73 24.71
N THR A 203 -4.80 4.02 24.87
CA THR A 203 -5.28 3.10 23.83
C THR A 203 -5.73 3.90 22.61
N ARG A 204 -5.56 3.29 21.44
CA ARG A 204 -5.93 3.90 20.16
C ARG A 204 -7.19 3.23 19.63
N SER A 205 -8.23 4.03 19.40
CA SER A 205 -9.37 3.60 18.59
C SER A 205 -9.07 3.85 17.11
N ARG A 206 -9.20 2.82 16.28
CA ARG A 206 -9.01 2.93 14.84
C ARG A 206 -10.11 3.77 14.19
N GLY A 207 -9.78 4.45 13.10
CA GLY A 207 -10.73 5.12 12.22
C GLY A 207 -10.93 4.38 10.89
N ASP A 208 -10.11 3.37 10.61
CA ASP A 208 -10.19 2.60 9.37
C ASP A 208 -11.36 1.63 9.41
N ILE A 209 -12.14 1.59 8.33
CA ILE A 209 -13.33 0.73 8.18
C ILE A 209 -12.93 -0.52 7.38
N HIS A 210 -13.21 -1.70 7.92
CA HIS A 210 -12.97 -2.97 7.23
C HIS A 210 -14.27 -3.49 6.63
N ILE A 211 -14.24 -3.82 5.34
CA ILE A 211 -15.41 -4.31 4.60
C ILE A 211 -15.14 -5.69 4.02
N LEU A 212 -16.09 -6.60 4.19
CA LEU A 212 -16.07 -7.91 3.59
C LEU A 212 -17.23 -8.05 2.58
N LEU A 213 -16.90 -8.36 1.33
CA LEU A 213 -17.85 -8.66 0.27
C LEU A 213 -17.95 -10.18 0.09
N MET A 214 -19.02 -10.80 0.57
CA MET A 214 -19.31 -12.19 0.33
C MET A 214 -20.32 -12.30 -0.80
N GLY A 215 -20.05 -13.12 -1.81
CA GLY A 215 -20.99 -13.17 -2.91
C GLY A 215 -20.73 -14.27 -3.93
N ASP A 216 -21.75 -14.52 -4.73
CA ASP A 216 -21.67 -15.47 -5.83
C ASP A 216 -20.61 -15.06 -6.85
N PRO A 217 -20.03 -15.99 -7.64
CA PRO A 217 -19.14 -15.64 -8.75
C PRO A 217 -19.84 -14.75 -9.77
N GLY A 218 -19.10 -13.83 -10.38
CA GLY A 218 -19.64 -12.97 -11.45
C GLY A 218 -20.33 -11.69 -10.99
N VAL A 219 -20.52 -11.44 -9.68
CA VAL A 219 -21.15 -10.21 -9.17
C VAL A 219 -20.18 -9.02 -9.04
N ALA A 220 -19.16 -8.94 -9.87
CA ALA A 220 -18.19 -7.85 -10.01
C ALA A 220 -17.35 -7.50 -8.75
N LYS A 221 -17.21 -8.41 -7.75
CA LYS A 221 -16.43 -8.16 -6.53
C LYS A 221 -14.98 -7.77 -6.84
N SER A 222 -14.27 -8.57 -7.62
CA SER A 222 -12.86 -8.35 -7.97
C SER A 222 -12.64 -7.02 -8.71
N GLN A 223 -13.59 -6.62 -9.56
CA GLN A 223 -13.54 -5.33 -10.27
C GLN A 223 -13.69 -4.16 -9.29
N LEU A 224 -14.61 -4.26 -8.32
CA LEU A 224 -14.76 -3.27 -7.26
C LEU A 224 -13.49 -3.15 -6.43
N LEU A 225 -12.88 -4.27 -6.02
CA LEU A 225 -11.63 -4.29 -5.27
C LEU A 225 -10.48 -3.63 -6.05
N SER A 226 -10.34 -3.97 -7.33
CA SER A 226 -9.32 -3.41 -8.22
C SER A 226 -9.49 -1.89 -8.36
N PHE A 227 -10.72 -1.42 -8.61
CA PHE A 227 -11.00 0.02 -8.73
C PHE A 227 -10.66 0.77 -7.44
N ILE A 228 -11.12 0.28 -6.29
CA ILE A 228 -10.90 0.94 -4.99
C ILE A 228 -9.41 0.93 -4.60
N SER A 229 -8.72 -0.19 -4.85
CA SER A 229 -7.27 -0.30 -4.65
C SER A 229 -6.51 0.75 -5.46
N ALA A 230 -6.89 0.92 -6.73
CA ALA A 230 -6.26 1.86 -7.61
C ALA A 230 -6.66 3.33 -7.33
N LEU A 231 -7.83 3.59 -6.74
CA LEU A 231 -8.27 4.92 -6.32
C LEU A 231 -7.55 5.36 -5.03
N SER A 232 -7.32 4.44 -4.10
CA SER A 232 -6.68 4.73 -2.81
C SER A 232 -5.18 4.95 -2.98
N PRO A 233 -4.61 6.06 -2.50
CA PRO A 233 -3.17 6.18 -2.33
C PRO A 233 -2.65 5.05 -1.44
N ARG A 234 -1.50 4.48 -1.79
CA ARG A 234 -0.96 3.26 -1.15
C ARG A 234 -1.95 2.09 -1.15
N GLY A 235 -2.90 2.08 -2.09
CA GLY A 235 -3.76 0.94 -2.33
C GLY A 235 -2.94 -0.24 -2.85
N ARG A 236 -3.13 -1.42 -2.23
CA ARG A 236 -2.49 -2.66 -2.68
C ARG A 236 -3.55 -3.71 -2.92
N PHE A 237 -3.38 -4.44 -4.01
CA PHE A 237 -4.25 -5.55 -4.36
C PHE A 237 -3.49 -6.86 -4.17
N ALA A 238 -4.12 -7.84 -3.56
CA ALA A 238 -3.58 -9.18 -3.36
C ALA A 238 -4.68 -10.23 -3.58
N THR A 239 -4.27 -11.42 -4.04
CA THR A 239 -5.16 -12.56 -4.21
C THR A 239 -4.84 -13.64 -3.18
N GLY A 240 -5.80 -14.04 -2.39
CA GLY A 240 -5.63 -14.99 -1.27
C GLY A 240 -5.05 -16.33 -1.67
N GLY A 241 -5.35 -16.83 -2.87
CA GLY A 241 -4.78 -18.08 -3.38
C GLY A 241 -3.28 -18.02 -3.71
N GLY A 242 -2.74 -16.82 -3.91
CA GLY A 242 -1.33 -16.61 -4.28
C GLY A 242 -0.45 -16.02 -3.18
N VAL A 243 -1.00 -15.64 -2.03
CA VAL A 243 -0.28 -14.94 -0.98
C VAL A 243 -0.21 -15.77 0.30
N SER A 244 1.00 -15.99 0.82
CA SER A 244 1.20 -16.59 2.14
C SER A 244 0.97 -15.56 3.27
N GLY A 245 0.78 -16.03 4.50
CA GLY A 245 0.65 -15.13 5.66
C GLY A 245 1.84 -14.21 5.85
N ALA A 246 3.03 -14.65 5.50
CA ALA A 246 4.23 -13.82 5.45
C ALA A 246 4.13 -12.73 4.38
N GLY A 247 3.59 -13.05 3.20
CA GLY A 247 3.33 -12.06 2.15
C GLY A 247 2.22 -11.08 2.49
N LEU A 248 1.27 -11.45 3.37
CA LEU A 248 0.27 -10.53 3.90
C LEU A 248 0.84 -9.63 4.99
N THR A 249 1.68 -10.16 5.86
CA THR A 249 2.18 -9.45 7.06
C THR A 249 3.63 -9.02 6.90
N ALA A 250 4.59 -9.87 7.17
CA ALA A 250 6.00 -9.63 6.94
C ALA A 250 6.82 -10.93 6.98
N ALA A 251 7.89 -10.97 6.21
CA ALA A 251 8.85 -12.07 6.17
C ALA A 251 10.23 -11.64 6.63
N ALA A 252 10.96 -12.53 7.31
CA ALA A 252 12.39 -12.40 7.48
C ALA A 252 13.08 -13.23 6.39
N VAL A 253 13.72 -12.56 5.45
CA VAL A 253 14.43 -13.14 4.29
C VAL A 253 15.93 -12.99 4.50
N ARG A 254 16.73 -13.94 4.05
CA ARG A 254 18.19 -13.80 4.13
C ARG A 254 18.64 -12.67 3.20
N ASP A 255 19.36 -11.70 3.77
CA ASP A 255 19.98 -10.63 2.99
C ASP A 255 21.05 -11.24 2.06
N ALA A 256 20.83 -11.12 0.77
CA ALA A 256 21.76 -11.63 -0.25
C ALA A 256 23.08 -10.82 -0.29
N PHE A 257 23.12 -9.65 0.30
CA PHE A 257 24.22 -8.68 0.22
C PHE A 257 24.95 -8.43 1.53
N GLY A 258 24.40 -8.90 2.65
CA GLY A 258 25.03 -8.86 3.96
C GLY A 258 25.69 -10.21 4.30
N ASP A 259 26.31 -10.27 5.48
CA ASP A 259 26.99 -11.47 6.03
C ASP A 259 26.03 -12.64 6.33
N GLY A 260 25.00 -12.87 5.50
CA GLY A 260 23.99 -13.91 5.70
C GLY A 260 22.96 -13.57 6.80
N ARG A 261 22.90 -12.32 7.25
CA ARG A 261 21.89 -11.82 8.20
C ARG A 261 20.52 -11.81 7.56
N PHE A 262 19.49 -11.84 8.39
CA PHE A 262 18.12 -11.70 7.90
C PHE A 262 17.77 -10.21 7.68
N ALA A 263 17.09 -9.93 6.59
CA ALA A 263 16.43 -8.65 6.32
C ALA A 263 14.90 -8.81 6.48
N LEU A 264 14.21 -7.73 6.79
CA LEU A 264 12.76 -7.71 6.93
C LEU A 264 12.13 -7.30 5.60
N GLU A 265 11.27 -8.17 5.05
CA GLU A 265 10.43 -7.87 3.90
C GLU A 265 9.01 -7.59 4.38
N ALA A 266 8.46 -6.42 4.04
CA ALA A 266 7.12 -6.04 4.42
C ALA A 266 6.09 -6.68 3.48
N GLY A 267 5.01 -7.22 4.04
CA GLY A 267 3.88 -7.76 3.28
C GLY A 267 2.85 -6.69 2.90
N VAL A 268 1.75 -7.13 2.28
CA VAL A 268 0.70 -6.25 1.74
C VAL A 268 0.12 -5.29 2.79
N LEU A 269 -0.14 -5.76 4.02
CA LEU A 269 -0.75 -4.93 5.07
C LEU A 269 0.16 -3.78 5.54
N PRO A 270 1.43 -4.00 5.92
CA PRO A 270 2.35 -2.91 6.24
C PRO A 270 2.62 -1.97 5.05
N LEU A 271 2.69 -2.52 3.81
CA LEU A 271 2.88 -1.71 2.61
C LEU A 271 1.69 -0.78 2.32
N SER A 272 0.51 -1.15 2.79
CA SER A 272 -0.71 -0.35 2.68
C SER A 272 -0.91 0.61 3.87
N ASP A 273 0.11 0.84 4.72
CA ASP A 273 -0.03 1.71 5.89
C ASP A 273 -0.57 3.09 5.50
N ARG A 274 -1.64 3.54 6.16
CA ARG A 274 -2.42 4.76 5.85
C ARG A 274 -3.13 4.76 4.49
N GLY A 275 -3.31 3.59 3.90
CA GLY A 275 -4.00 3.37 2.64
C GLY A 275 -5.06 2.29 2.75
N LEU A 276 -5.14 1.42 1.73
CA LEU A 276 -6.12 0.35 1.64
C LEU A 276 -5.48 -0.94 1.14
N ALA A 277 -5.75 -2.04 1.81
CA ALA A 277 -5.41 -3.38 1.37
C ALA A 277 -6.67 -4.07 0.80
N ALA A 278 -6.69 -4.31 -0.50
CA ALA A 278 -7.72 -5.08 -1.19
C ALA A 278 -7.27 -6.53 -1.32
N ILE A 279 -8.05 -7.46 -0.77
CA ILE A 279 -7.70 -8.89 -0.76
C ILE A 279 -8.85 -9.65 -1.43
N ASP A 280 -8.60 -10.12 -2.62
CA ASP A 280 -9.53 -10.99 -3.34
C ASP A 280 -9.34 -12.46 -2.94
N GLU A 281 -10.35 -13.30 -3.18
CA GLU A 281 -10.32 -14.72 -2.82
C GLU A 281 -9.91 -14.97 -1.35
N PHE A 282 -10.45 -14.18 -0.45
CA PHE A 282 -10.13 -14.24 0.98
C PHE A 282 -10.42 -15.60 1.60
N ASP A 283 -11.40 -16.34 1.03
CA ASP A 283 -11.75 -17.73 1.38
C ASP A 283 -10.62 -18.72 1.08
N LYS A 284 -9.70 -18.43 0.16
CA LYS A 284 -8.58 -19.31 -0.22
C LYS A 284 -7.36 -19.17 0.67
N ILE A 285 -7.27 -18.14 1.50
CA ILE A 285 -6.18 -17.99 2.46
C ILE A 285 -6.23 -19.12 3.50
N SER A 286 -5.08 -19.74 3.80
CA SER A 286 -5.00 -20.80 4.81
C SER A 286 -5.46 -20.31 6.19
N THR A 287 -5.95 -21.20 7.04
CA THR A 287 -6.43 -20.84 8.39
C THR A 287 -5.32 -20.24 9.26
N ASP A 288 -4.09 -20.73 9.12
CA ASP A 288 -2.95 -20.22 9.89
C ASP A 288 -2.50 -18.85 9.41
N ASP A 289 -2.53 -18.62 8.09
CA ASP A 289 -2.21 -17.31 7.50
C ASP A 289 -3.26 -16.25 7.88
N ARG A 290 -4.54 -16.61 7.92
CA ARG A 290 -5.61 -15.72 8.42
C ARG A 290 -5.39 -15.29 9.87
N ARG A 291 -4.89 -16.20 10.72
CA ARG A 291 -4.58 -15.86 12.13
C ARG A 291 -3.52 -14.77 12.25
N MET A 292 -2.56 -14.69 11.32
CA MET A 292 -1.54 -13.64 11.31
C MET A 292 -2.13 -12.26 11.02
N MET A 293 -3.30 -12.18 10.38
CA MET A 293 -3.96 -10.90 10.10
C MET A 293 -4.68 -10.30 11.31
N HIS A 294 -5.05 -11.12 12.31
CA HIS A 294 -5.82 -10.66 13.46
C HIS A 294 -5.17 -9.46 14.20
N PRO A 295 -3.86 -9.51 14.57
CA PRO A 295 -3.20 -8.36 15.21
C PRO A 295 -3.14 -7.14 14.29
N ALA A 296 -2.94 -7.35 12.98
CA ALA A 296 -2.90 -6.27 12.01
C ALA A 296 -4.24 -5.52 11.89
N MET A 297 -5.37 -6.26 11.92
CA MET A 297 -6.71 -5.69 11.85
C MET A 297 -7.12 -4.97 13.14
N GLU A 298 -6.76 -5.50 14.30
CA GLU A 298 -7.21 -4.99 15.60
C GLU A 298 -6.26 -3.93 16.16
N GLN A 299 -4.97 -4.27 16.25
CA GLN A 299 -3.93 -3.42 16.83
C GLN A 299 -3.26 -2.50 15.82
N GLN A 300 -3.53 -2.70 14.53
CA GLN A 300 -2.91 -1.97 13.40
C GLN A 300 -1.38 -2.09 13.41
N GLN A 301 -0.86 -3.22 13.88
CA GLN A 301 0.56 -3.53 13.97
C GLN A 301 0.82 -4.98 13.62
N VAL A 302 1.96 -5.23 13.01
CA VAL A 302 2.50 -6.56 12.73
C VAL A 302 3.80 -6.71 13.51
N HIS A 303 3.85 -7.68 14.40
CA HIS A 303 5.05 -7.99 15.16
C HIS A 303 5.79 -9.14 14.49
N VAL A 304 7.06 -8.94 14.20
CA VAL A 304 7.94 -9.97 13.63
C VAL A 304 9.06 -10.25 14.61
N ALA A 305 9.18 -11.51 15.03
CA ALA A 305 10.30 -12.01 15.83
C ALA A 305 10.83 -13.27 15.15
N LYS A 306 11.75 -13.12 14.18
CA LYS A 306 12.28 -14.22 13.39
C LYS A 306 13.71 -13.93 12.93
N GLY A 307 14.58 -14.96 12.93
CA GLY A 307 15.95 -14.81 12.44
C GLY A 307 16.83 -13.83 13.22
N GLY A 308 16.53 -13.60 14.52
CA GLY A 308 17.25 -12.64 15.35
C GLY A 308 16.78 -11.18 15.18
N ILE A 309 15.78 -10.93 14.30
CA ILE A 309 15.18 -9.62 14.13
C ILE A 309 13.89 -9.56 14.93
N THR A 310 13.75 -8.54 15.78
CA THR A 310 12.48 -8.18 16.41
C THR A 310 12.09 -6.79 15.91
N ALA A 311 10.98 -6.71 15.18
CA ALA A 311 10.49 -5.46 14.62
C ALA A 311 8.97 -5.39 14.73
N THR A 312 8.46 -4.17 14.85
CA THR A 312 7.04 -3.85 14.80
C THR A 312 6.79 -2.96 13.60
N LEU A 313 5.99 -3.44 12.66
CA LEU A 313 5.56 -2.69 11.49
C LEU A 313 4.16 -2.15 11.71
N HIS A 314 3.91 -0.92 11.29
CA HIS A 314 2.56 -0.35 11.30
C HIS A 314 1.75 -0.88 10.11
N SER A 315 0.47 -1.19 10.35
CA SER A 315 -0.50 -1.63 9.34
C SER A 315 -1.84 -0.91 9.54
N ARG A 316 -1.78 0.42 9.61
CA ARG A 316 -2.96 1.30 9.76
C ARG A 316 -3.62 1.49 8.40
N CYS A 317 -4.28 0.45 7.91
CA CYS A 317 -4.94 0.46 6.61
C CYS A 317 -6.38 -0.02 6.74
N ALA A 318 -7.23 0.47 5.84
CA ALA A 318 -8.54 -0.12 5.63
C ALA A 318 -8.38 -1.45 4.89
N ILE A 319 -9.14 -2.46 5.26
CA ILE A 319 -9.14 -3.76 4.58
C ILE A 319 -10.46 -3.93 3.84
N LEU A 320 -10.35 -4.19 2.54
CA LEU A 320 -11.45 -4.57 1.67
C LEU A 320 -11.22 -6.00 1.19
N ALA A 321 -12.02 -6.94 1.68
CA ALA A 321 -11.87 -8.35 1.32
C ALA A 321 -13.05 -8.84 0.49
N ALA A 322 -12.80 -9.76 -0.45
CA ALA A 322 -13.85 -10.48 -1.16
C ALA A 322 -13.70 -11.99 -0.94
N ALA A 323 -14.83 -12.65 -0.72
CA ALA A 323 -14.91 -14.10 -0.51
C ALA A 323 -16.06 -14.71 -1.32
N ASN A 324 -15.87 -15.94 -1.73
CA ASN A 324 -16.91 -16.76 -2.33
C ASN A 324 -17.41 -17.79 -1.32
N PRO A 325 -18.67 -18.29 -1.43
CA PRO A 325 -19.13 -19.43 -0.67
C PRO A 325 -18.37 -20.71 -1.07
N GLU A 326 -18.17 -21.64 -0.12
CA GLU A 326 -17.41 -22.89 -0.34
C GLU A 326 -17.98 -23.74 -1.48
N ASP A 327 -19.30 -23.81 -1.60
CA ASP A 327 -19.99 -24.55 -2.66
C ASP A 327 -20.09 -23.79 -4.00
N GLY A 328 -19.39 -22.65 -4.12
CA GLY A 328 -19.39 -21.79 -5.30
C GLY A 328 -20.59 -20.85 -5.42
N ARG A 329 -21.75 -21.16 -4.84
CA ARG A 329 -22.93 -20.28 -4.77
C ARG A 329 -23.63 -20.42 -3.44
N PHE A 330 -24.26 -19.34 -2.99
CA PHE A 330 -25.13 -19.41 -1.83
C PHE A 330 -26.36 -20.30 -2.08
N SER A 331 -26.73 -21.07 -1.07
CA SER A 331 -27.95 -21.85 -1.12
C SER A 331 -29.18 -20.97 -1.33
N LYS A 332 -30.18 -21.45 -2.09
CA LYS A 332 -31.42 -20.69 -2.33
C LYS A 332 -32.08 -20.40 -0.99
N ARG A 333 -32.46 -19.13 -0.78
CA ARG A 333 -33.08 -18.69 0.46
C ARG A 333 -34.42 -19.36 0.68
N GLY A 334 -34.49 -20.26 1.66
CA GLY A 334 -35.76 -20.72 2.20
C GLY A 334 -36.38 -19.66 3.11
N PRO A 335 -37.71 -19.70 3.36
CA PRO A 335 -38.42 -18.67 4.14
C PRO A 335 -37.88 -18.46 5.56
N ASN A 336 -37.10 -19.41 6.12
CA ASN A 336 -36.53 -19.37 7.48
C ASN A 336 -35.02 -19.41 7.54
N GLN A 337 -34.31 -19.06 6.47
CA GLN A 337 -32.86 -19.12 6.46
C GLN A 337 -32.25 -17.85 7.10
N SER A 338 -31.56 -18.03 8.24
CA SER A 338 -30.87 -16.93 8.94
C SER A 338 -29.63 -16.46 8.17
N VAL A 339 -29.28 -15.19 8.36
CA VAL A 339 -28.03 -14.57 7.83
C VAL A 339 -26.80 -15.35 8.28
N MET A 340 -26.81 -15.87 9.52
CA MET A 340 -25.74 -16.66 10.11
C MET A 340 -25.46 -17.95 9.34
N ARG A 341 -26.48 -18.62 8.81
CA ARG A 341 -26.29 -19.81 8.00
C ARG A 341 -25.59 -19.52 6.69
N SER A 342 -25.95 -18.42 6.02
CA SER A 342 -25.28 -17.98 4.80
C SER A 342 -23.83 -17.56 5.05
N PHE A 343 -23.56 -17.02 6.24
CA PHE A 343 -22.18 -16.74 6.66
C PHE A 343 -21.35 -18.03 6.83
N ASN A 344 -21.95 -19.06 7.47
CA ASN A 344 -21.27 -20.35 7.65
C ASN A 344 -20.94 -21.05 6.31
N GLU A 345 -21.71 -20.78 5.24
CA GLU A 345 -21.43 -21.29 3.89
C GLU A 345 -20.13 -20.74 3.27
N THR A 346 -19.52 -19.72 3.86
CA THR A 346 -18.21 -19.18 3.40
C THR A 346 -16.99 -19.82 4.06
N GLY A 347 -17.19 -20.69 5.06
CA GLY A 347 -16.08 -21.30 5.83
C GLY A 347 -15.20 -20.32 6.59
N LEU A 348 -15.63 -19.07 6.72
CA LEU A 348 -14.88 -18.05 7.46
C LEU A 348 -15.15 -18.19 8.97
N PRO A 349 -14.10 -18.22 9.81
CA PRO A 349 -14.29 -18.32 11.25
C PRO A 349 -14.92 -17.05 11.83
N ALA A 350 -15.88 -17.22 12.73
CA ALA A 350 -16.60 -16.12 13.39
C ALA A 350 -15.67 -15.05 14.05
N PRO A 351 -14.54 -15.40 14.69
CA PRO A 351 -13.61 -14.40 15.23
C PRO A 351 -13.00 -13.48 14.19
N LEU A 352 -12.85 -13.93 12.95
CA LEU A 352 -12.36 -13.09 11.86
C LEU A 352 -13.46 -12.18 11.33
N ALA A 353 -14.66 -12.70 11.20
CA ALA A 353 -15.83 -11.93 10.76
C ALA A 353 -16.12 -10.74 11.70
N SER A 354 -16.00 -10.94 13.01
CA SER A 354 -16.24 -9.89 14.00
C SER A 354 -15.27 -8.69 13.90
N ARG A 355 -14.21 -8.80 13.09
CA ARG A 355 -13.25 -7.73 12.84
C ARG A 355 -13.59 -6.86 11.64
N PHE A 356 -14.54 -7.32 10.82
CA PHE A 356 -15.10 -6.51 9.75
C PHE A 356 -16.24 -5.65 10.28
N ASP A 357 -16.23 -4.38 9.94
CA ASP A 357 -17.25 -3.43 10.38
C ASP A 357 -18.53 -3.56 9.54
N ILE A 358 -18.36 -3.91 8.26
CA ILE A 358 -19.48 -4.09 7.32
C ILE A 358 -19.26 -5.39 6.56
N ILE A 359 -20.28 -6.22 6.52
CA ILE A 359 -20.30 -7.46 5.76
C ILE A 359 -21.47 -7.43 4.79
N TRP A 360 -21.17 -7.53 3.50
CA TRP A 360 -22.16 -7.58 2.45
C TRP A 360 -22.32 -9.00 1.91
N MET A 361 -23.55 -9.49 1.82
CA MET A 361 -23.88 -10.72 1.13
C MET A 361 -24.55 -10.40 -0.20
N ILE A 362 -23.82 -10.61 -1.29
CA ILE A 362 -24.24 -10.28 -2.64
C ILE A 362 -24.62 -11.57 -3.35
N ARG A 363 -25.92 -11.77 -3.55
CA ARG A 363 -26.47 -12.93 -4.26
C ARG A 363 -26.78 -12.57 -5.70
N ASP A 364 -26.57 -13.51 -6.60
CA ASP A 364 -26.97 -13.42 -7.99
C ASP A 364 -28.44 -13.84 -8.11
N GLU A 365 -29.34 -12.87 -7.94
CA GLU A 365 -30.79 -13.09 -8.07
C GLU A 365 -31.26 -12.67 -9.47
N VAL A 366 -31.85 -13.59 -10.21
CA VAL A 366 -32.45 -13.32 -11.53
C VAL A 366 -33.64 -12.41 -11.39
N ARG A 367 -33.53 -11.18 -11.90
CA ARG A 367 -34.58 -10.15 -11.95
C ARG A 367 -34.61 -9.53 -13.33
N ILE A 368 -35.58 -9.95 -14.14
CA ILE A 368 -35.68 -9.59 -15.58
C ILE A 368 -35.46 -8.07 -15.81
N HIS A 369 -36.12 -7.24 -15.00
CA HIS A 369 -36.03 -5.77 -15.16
C HIS A 369 -34.62 -5.22 -14.83
N ASP A 370 -33.98 -5.75 -13.80
CA ASP A 370 -32.63 -5.33 -13.42
C ASP A 370 -31.60 -5.90 -14.41
N ASP A 371 -31.81 -7.14 -14.88
CA ASP A 371 -30.94 -7.81 -15.84
C ASP A 371 -30.93 -7.08 -17.21
N GLU A 372 -32.08 -6.59 -17.66
CA GLU A 372 -32.17 -5.76 -18.88
C GLU A 372 -31.37 -4.46 -18.75
N ARG A 373 -31.44 -3.80 -17.59
CA ARG A 373 -30.70 -2.55 -17.32
C ARG A 373 -29.20 -2.80 -17.24
N ILE A 374 -28.79 -3.88 -16.57
CA ILE A 374 -27.38 -4.31 -16.50
C ILE A 374 -26.85 -4.63 -17.90
N ALA A 375 -27.60 -5.39 -18.69
CA ALA A 375 -27.20 -5.76 -20.04
C ALA A 375 -27.03 -4.52 -20.95
N ARG A 376 -27.96 -3.56 -20.88
CA ARG A 376 -27.88 -2.30 -21.60
C ARG A 376 -26.63 -1.52 -21.22
N HIS A 377 -26.39 -1.31 -19.94
CA HIS A 377 -25.21 -0.61 -19.42
C HIS A 377 -23.89 -1.28 -19.86
N ILE A 378 -23.82 -2.62 -19.88
CA ILE A 378 -22.65 -3.36 -20.38
C ILE A 378 -22.42 -3.10 -21.87
N LEU A 379 -23.50 -3.08 -22.67
CA LEU A 379 -23.42 -2.82 -24.11
C LEU A 379 -22.98 -1.39 -24.39
N ASP A 380 -23.53 -0.42 -23.67
CA ASP A 380 -23.20 1.01 -23.81
C ASP A 380 -21.73 1.26 -23.45
N ASN A 381 -21.23 0.70 -22.35
CA ASN A 381 -19.83 0.79 -21.97
C ASN A 381 -18.88 0.16 -23.00
N ARG A 382 -19.30 -0.90 -23.73
CA ARG A 382 -18.49 -1.50 -24.78
C ARG A 382 -18.48 -0.70 -26.07
N THR A 383 -19.55 0.02 -26.36
CA THR A 383 -19.63 0.87 -27.56
C THR A 383 -18.88 2.19 -27.40
N THR A 384 -18.88 2.75 -26.17
CA THR A 384 -18.16 3.99 -25.85
C THR A 384 -16.70 3.78 -25.45
N GLY A 385 -16.33 2.57 -25.03
CA GLY A 385 -14.96 2.21 -24.67
C GLY A 385 -14.01 2.24 -25.85
N LYS A 386 -12.86 2.91 -25.73
CA LYS A 386 -11.78 2.83 -26.72
C LYS A 386 -11.25 1.39 -26.78
N SER A 387 -11.11 0.84 -27.99
CA SER A 387 -10.47 -0.46 -28.18
C SER A 387 -9.01 -0.41 -27.73
N GLU A 388 -8.53 -1.44 -27.02
CA GLU A 388 -7.11 -1.57 -26.62
C GLU A 388 -6.16 -1.43 -27.83
N ALA A 389 -6.56 -1.93 -28.98
CA ALA A 389 -5.81 -1.79 -30.24
C ALA A 389 -5.65 -0.31 -30.71
N LEU A 390 -6.55 0.59 -30.29
CA LEU A 390 -6.43 2.01 -30.54
C LEU A 390 -5.56 2.70 -29.48
N MET A 391 -5.44 2.13 -28.28
CA MET A 391 -4.55 2.63 -27.24
C MET A 391 -3.08 2.24 -27.50
N GLU A 392 -2.80 1.05 -28.04
CA GLU A 392 -1.44 0.64 -28.41
C GLU A 392 -0.82 1.51 -29.51
N ASN A 393 -1.63 2.08 -30.39
CA ASN A 393 -1.16 2.99 -31.44
C ASN A 393 -0.99 4.45 -31.00
N SER A 394 -1.34 4.79 -29.75
CA SER A 394 -1.20 6.13 -29.19
C SER A 394 -0.04 6.28 -28.19
N ILE A 395 1.00 5.42 -28.30
CA ILE A 395 2.22 5.45 -27.45
C ILE A 395 3.18 6.61 -27.82
N GLU A 396 2.68 7.72 -28.31
CA GLU A 396 3.46 8.93 -28.44
C GLU A 396 2.78 10.10 -27.74
N LEU A 397 2.66 10.05 -26.43
CA LEU A 397 2.54 11.27 -25.60
C LEU A 397 2.43 10.83 -24.14
N GLY A 398 3.28 11.39 -23.30
CA GLY A 398 3.34 11.09 -21.87
C GLY A 398 2.00 11.20 -21.14
N PRO A 399 1.95 10.89 -19.84
CA PRO A 399 0.73 10.65 -19.08
C PRO A 399 -0.05 11.94 -18.82
N SER A 400 -0.77 12.39 -19.83
CA SER A 400 -1.87 13.34 -19.69
C SER A 400 -3.10 12.68 -20.29
N ASP A 401 -3.83 11.93 -19.45
CA ASP A 401 -5.20 11.53 -19.79
C ASP A 401 -6.00 12.79 -20.06
N PRO A 402 -6.74 12.88 -21.19
CA PRO A 402 -7.61 14.01 -21.46
C PRO A 402 -8.75 14.16 -20.43
N GLU A 403 -8.89 13.26 -19.47
CA GLU A 403 -9.76 13.37 -18.30
C GLU A 403 -9.24 14.37 -17.26
N ASP A 404 -8.00 14.87 -17.35
CA ASP A 404 -7.42 15.75 -16.35
C ASP A 404 -7.99 17.19 -16.36
N GLU A 405 -8.67 17.61 -17.43
CA GLU A 405 -9.25 18.97 -17.52
C GLU A 405 -10.70 19.05 -17.04
N SER A 406 -11.47 17.96 -17.07
CA SER A 406 -12.86 17.93 -16.61
C SER A 406 -12.98 17.24 -15.26
N PHE A 407 -13.62 17.86 -14.29
CA PHE A 407 -13.85 17.25 -12.97
C PHE A 407 -15.13 16.40 -12.89
N ILE A 408 -16.09 16.64 -13.80
CA ILE A 408 -17.33 15.87 -13.95
C ILE A 408 -17.40 15.38 -15.40
N VAL A 409 -17.70 14.11 -15.56
CA VAL A 409 -17.99 13.47 -16.85
C VAL A 409 -19.46 13.12 -16.87
N THR A 410 -20.14 13.48 -17.97
CA THR A 410 -21.54 13.12 -18.20
C THR A 410 -21.58 11.96 -19.18
N THR A 411 -22.22 10.86 -18.82
CA THR A 411 -22.44 9.72 -19.72
C THR A 411 -23.50 10.06 -20.77
N GLU A 412 -23.59 9.25 -21.85
CA GLU A 412 -24.60 9.42 -22.90
C GLU A 412 -26.04 9.37 -22.35
N ASP A 413 -26.27 8.66 -21.27
CA ASP A 413 -27.53 8.59 -20.54
C ASP A 413 -27.83 9.85 -19.68
N GLY A 414 -26.93 10.83 -19.68
CA GLY A 414 -27.08 12.06 -18.90
C GLY A 414 -26.71 11.89 -17.40
N GLU A 415 -26.16 10.75 -17.00
CA GLU A 415 -25.67 10.55 -15.63
C GLU A 415 -24.29 11.18 -15.46
N GLU A 416 -24.14 11.97 -14.39
CA GLU A 416 -22.89 12.60 -14.01
C GLU A 416 -22.08 11.69 -13.06
N HIS A 417 -20.76 11.65 -13.24
CA HIS A 417 -19.82 11.08 -12.29
C HIS A 417 -18.53 11.92 -12.23
N LEU A 418 -17.86 11.86 -11.07
CA LEU A 418 -16.58 12.55 -10.87
C LEU A 418 -15.46 11.75 -11.53
N THR A 419 -14.48 12.46 -12.09
CA THR A 419 -13.25 11.81 -12.58
C THR A 419 -12.49 11.19 -11.42
N ARG A 420 -11.71 10.15 -11.70
CA ARG A 420 -10.94 9.42 -10.70
C ARG A 420 -9.95 10.32 -9.94
N ASN A 421 -9.28 11.23 -10.66
CA ASN A 421 -8.35 12.20 -10.09
C ASN A 421 -9.04 13.18 -9.16
N PHE A 422 -10.17 13.74 -9.60
CA PHE A 422 -10.93 14.66 -8.79
C PHE A 422 -11.51 13.99 -7.54
N LEU A 423 -12.05 12.78 -7.66
CA LEU A 423 -12.54 12.01 -6.51
C LEU A 423 -11.42 11.74 -5.49
N ARG A 424 -10.21 11.45 -5.94
CA ARG A 424 -9.03 11.30 -5.08
C ARG A 424 -8.69 12.58 -4.33
N LYS A 425 -8.67 13.73 -5.03
CA LYS A 425 -8.45 15.06 -4.43
C LYS A 425 -9.57 15.42 -3.45
N TYR A 426 -10.83 15.11 -3.79
CA TYR A 426 -11.99 15.34 -2.92
C TYR A 426 -11.87 14.58 -1.59
N ILE A 427 -11.53 13.28 -1.65
CA ILE A 427 -11.34 12.46 -0.45
C ILE A 427 -10.15 12.99 0.38
N ALA A 428 -9.06 13.37 -0.28
CA ALA A 428 -7.89 13.94 0.37
C ALA A 428 -8.21 15.24 1.11
N PHE A 429 -8.95 16.13 0.47
CA PHE A 429 -9.42 17.40 1.06
C PHE A 429 -10.28 17.14 2.29
N ALA A 430 -11.29 16.28 2.17
CA ALA A 430 -12.18 15.94 3.27
C ALA A 430 -11.41 15.35 4.48
N LYS A 431 -10.47 14.43 4.24
CA LYS A 431 -9.63 13.85 5.33
C LYS A 431 -8.73 14.86 6.03
N ARG A 432 -8.33 15.95 5.35
CA ARG A 432 -7.49 17.00 5.92
C ARG A 432 -8.29 18.00 6.74
N THR A 433 -9.47 18.36 6.24
CA THR A 433 -10.23 19.51 6.76
C THR A 433 -11.33 19.11 7.72
N ILE A 434 -11.92 17.92 7.56
CA ILE A 434 -13.11 17.51 8.31
C ILE A 434 -12.75 16.53 9.42
N HIS A 435 -12.90 16.97 10.66
CA HIS A 435 -12.68 16.16 11.86
C HIS A 435 -13.95 16.15 12.73
N PRO A 436 -14.97 15.31 12.39
CA PRO A 436 -16.24 15.31 13.07
C PRO A 436 -16.11 14.91 14.54
N GLN A 437 -16.90 15.54 15.37
CA GLN A 437 -17.04 15.22 16.80
C GLN A 437 -18.49 14.81 17.08
N LEU A 438 -18.66 13.83 18.00
CA LEU A 438 -19.97 13.41 18.45
C LEU A 438 -20.54 14.45 19.42
N ASP A 439 -21.62 15.12 19.02
CA ASP A 439 -22.43 15.93 19.89
C ASP A 439 -23.36 15.06 20.78
N GLN A 440 -24.14 15.71 21.64
CA GLN A 440 -25.01 14.99 22.55
C GLN A 440 -26.19 14.32 21.86
N GLU A 441 -26.67 14.90 20.78
CA GLU A 441 -27.79 14.33 19.98
C GLU A 441 -27.34 13.07 19.25
N ALA A 442 -26.18 13.10 18.61
CA ALA A 442 -25.58 11.92 17.97
C ALA A 442 -25.30 10.78 18.97
N LYS A 443 -24.79 11.12 20.17
CA LYS A 443 -24.60 10.12 21.23
C LYS A 443 -25.92 9.46 21.64
N ASN A 444 -26.97 10.24 21.82
CA ASN A 444 -28.30 9.72 22.19
C ASN A 444 -28.88 8.86 21.07
N ALA A 445 -28.72 9.28 19.81
CA ALA A 445 -29.21 8.51 18.66
C ALA A 445 -28.48 7.15 18.56
N ILE A 446 -27.16 7.12 18.72
CA ILE A 446 -26.36 5.88 18.70
C ILE A 446 -26.77 4.97 19.87
N LEU A 447 -26.95 5.54 21.08
CA LEU A 447 -27.35 4.78 22.25
C LEU A 447 -28.73 4.13 22.03
N LYS A 448 -29.68 4.89 21.49
CA LYS A 448 -31.04 4.39 21.16
C LYS A 448 -30.97 3.26 20.16
N TYR A 449 -30.25 3.45 19.06
CA TYR A 449 -30.07 2.41 18.03
C TYR A 449 -29.45 1.13 18.61
N TYR A 450 -28.37 1.26 19.39
CA TYR A 450 -27.71 0.11 20.02
C TYR A 450 -28.62 -0.65 20.98
N THR A 451 -29.44 0.05 21.76
CA THR A 451 -30.35 -0.61 22.71
C THR A 451 -31.51 -1.29 22.00
N GLU A 452 -32.04 -0.72 20.92
CA GLU A 452 -33.10 -1.31 20.09
C GLU A 452 -32.61 -2.60 19.42
N GLU A 453 -31.43 -2.56 18.82
CA GLU A 453 -30.81 -3.75 18.19
C GLU A 453 -30.56 -4.86 19.21
N ARG A 454 -29.99 -4.54 20.38
CA ARG A 454 -29.78 -5.54 21.44
C ARG A 454 -31.07 -6.18 21.93
N GLN A 455 -32.16 -5.43 21.97
CA GLN A 455 -33.47 -5.97 22.35
C GLN A 455 -34.05 -6.87 21.26
N SER A 456 -33.83 -6.56 19.98
CA SER A 456 -34.32 -7.40 18.87
C SER A 456 -33.61 -8.76 18.88
N PHE A 457 -32.29 -8.80 19.05
CA PHE A 457 -31.52 -10.05 19.17
C PHE A 457 -31.98 -10.91 20.38
N GLY A 458 -32.25 -10.32 21.52
CA GLY A 458 -32.72 -11.04 22.69
C GLY A 458 -34.13 -11.63 22.53
N ARG A 459 -34.96 -11.11 21.62
CA ARG A 459 -36.30 -11.67 21.30
C ARG A 459 -36.22 -12.83 20.31
N GLU A 460 -35.28 -12.80 19.37
CA GLU A 460 -35.05 -13.91 18.41
C GLU A 460 -34.52 -15.16 19.12
N ASP A 461 -33.62 -15.02 20.09
CA ASP A 461 -33.08 -16.13 20.89
C ASP A 461 -34.18 -16.79 21.78
N GLN A 462 -35.12 -16.01 22.31
CA GLN A 462 -36.22 -16.53 23.09
C GLN A 462 -37.28 -17.22 22.23
N GLY A 463 -37.44 -16.84 20.96
CA GLY A 463 -38.31 -17.51 20.01
C GLY A 463 -37.78 -18.86 19.52
N ALA A 464 -36.45 -19.03 19.45
CA ALA A 464 -35.80 -20.26 19.01
C ALA A 464 -35.80 -21.38 20.09
N SER A 465 -36.09 -21.05 21.35
CA SER A 465 -36.18 -22.05 22.44
C SER A 465 -37.58 -22.62 22.69
N GLN A 466 -38.57 -22.29 21.88
CA GLN A 466 -39.95 -22.80 22.00
C GLN A 466 -40.40 -23.77 20.86
N TYR A 467 -39.43 -24.26 20.03
CA TYR A 467 -39.74 -25.33 19.08
C TYR A 467 -38.72 -26.46 19.15
#